data_ffa4e5b06c2f1c338c64757a25e3e8ae
#
_entry.id   ffa4e5b06c2f1c338c64757a25e3e8ae
#
_cell.length_a   1.000
_cell.length_b   1.000
_cell.length_c   1.000
_cell.angle_alpha   90.00
_cell.angle_beta   90.00
_cell.angle_gamma   90.00
#
_symmetry.space_group_name_H-M   'P 1'
#
loop_
_entity.id
_entity.type
_entity.pdbx_description
1 polymer ?
#
loop_
_entity_poly.entity_id
_entity_poly.type
_entity_poly.pdbx_seq_one_letter_code
_entity_poly.pdbx_strand_id
1 'polypeptide(L)'
;MVERKSTALTITLKSMPLSFASTRAIRLVLLFLACTAMAAWAESTYTTGLVTSRPFGRTPQGQLVTLYTLSNKNAVSVSIMDYGATIVKILAPDRNGKFDDVVLGFDTFSPYLHAKFHFGATIGRYANRIAKGQFELGKALYQLPCNNGPNSLHGGLRGFDKRMWKIEPIESDIPAVRFSRLSPDGEEGYPGNLYTSVTFSLNDDNELRISYEATTDKPTIINLTNHSCFNLAGGGTIFDHVLTLHADAFTPVDATLIPTGEIKPVAGTPWDFLNPTPMGLHLKETGGDPVGYDHNFVLNKGWFSNWAVAAEVYEPKSGRTLTVSTDQPGIQFYSGNFLDGTLTGVDDNVYRQYCGFCLETQHFPDSPNHANFPSTVLLPGETYKTSTVYAFGVK
;
A
#
# COMPACT_ATOMS: atom_id res chain seq x y z
N MET A 1 -58.83 -15.95 -26.16
CA MET A 1 -59.76 -14.93 -25.66
C MET A 1 -60.18 -15.37 -24.26
N VAL A 2 -59.49 -14.95 -23.23
CA VAL A 2 -59.91 -15.08 -21.82
C VAL A 2 -59.41 -13.80 -21.11
N GLU A 3 -60.38 -12.93 -20.79
CA GLU A 3 -60.17 -11.70 -20.03
C GLU A 3 -59.86 -12.03 -18.57
N ARG A 4 -58.84 -11.41 -18.01
CA ARG A 4 -58.64 -11.33 -16.55
C ARG A 4 -59.09 -9.97 -16.04
N LYS A 5 -60.17 -9.98 -15.27
CA LYS A 5 -60.70 -8.82 -14.54
C LYS A 5 -59.75 -8.48 -13.37
N SER A 6 -59.30 -7.23 -13.36
CA SER A 6 -58.60 -6.60 -12.22
C SER A 6 -59.67 -6.09 -11.25
N THR A 7 -59.61 -6.57 -9.99
CA THR A 7 -60.46 -6.07 -8.89
C THR A 7 -59.64 -5.05 -8.08
N ALA A 8 -60.00 -3.80 -8.20
CA ALA A 8 -59.42 -2.74 -7.37
C ALA A 8 -60.15 -2.76 -6.00
N LEU A 9 -59.35 -2.87 -4.92
CA LEU A 9 -59.85 -2.80 -3.55
C LEU A 9 -59.80 -1.33 -3.09
N THR A 10 -60.97 -0.68 -3.00
CA THR A 10 -61.08 0.70 -2.46
C THR A 10 -61.21 0.63 -0.95
N ILE A 11 -60.22 1.08 -0.20
CA ILE A 11 -60.29 1.21 1.25
C ILE A 11 -60.79 2.61 1.59
N THR A 12 -62.01 2.66 2.14
CA THR A 12 -62.63 3.89 2.64
C THR A 12 -62.19 4.11 4.10
N LEU A 13 -61.39 5.14 4.33
CA LEU A 13 -61.01 5.56 5.67
C LEU A 13 -62.15 6.37 6.30
N LYS A 14 -62.82 5.80 7.28
CA LYS A 14 -63.72 6.56 8.18
C LYS A 14 -62.92 7.32 9.20
N SER A 15 -63.18 8.63 9.30
CA SER A 15 -62.62 9.54 10.29
C SER A 15 -63.05 9.15 11.70
N MET A 16 -62.07 8.80 12.57
CA MET A 16 -62.28 8.73 14.03
C MET A 16 -61.69 9.96 14.70
N PRO A 17 -62.29 10.47 15.76
CA PRO A 17 -61.82 11.67 16.44
C PRO A 17 -60.55 11.38 17.27
N LEU A 18 -59.56 12.25 17.18
CA LEU A 18 -58.36 12.23 17.96
C LEU A 18 -58.65 12.48 19.44
N SER A 19 -58.58 11.43 20.28
CA SER A 19 -58.43 11.61 21.72
C SER A 19 -56.95 11.72 22.08
N PHE A 20 -56.66 12.68 22.96
CA PHE A 20 -55.30 12.95 23.46
C PHE A 20 -54.63 11.71 24.05
N ALA A 21 -53.82 11.01 23.27
CA ALA A 21 -52.88 10.01 23.76
C ALA A 21 -51.55 10.70 24.09
N SER A 22 -51.14 10.51 25.33
CA SER A 22 -50.06 11.22 26.01
C SER A 22 -48.76 11.27 25.19
N THR A 23 -48.07 12.40 25.25
CA THR A 23 -46.75 12.69 24.69
C THR A 23 -45.65 11.63 24.98
N ARG A 24 -45.88 10.72 25.90
CA ARG A 24 -45.02 9.57 26.19
C ARG A 24 -45.08 8.46 25.14
N ALA A 25 -46.23 8.17 24.53
CA ALA A 25 -46.37 7.15 23.52
C ALA A 25 -45.70 7.55 22.20
N ILE A 26 -45.78 8.81 21.82
CA ILE A 26 -45.12 9.31 20.61
C ILE A 26 -43.59 9.34 20.76
N ARG A 27 -43.07 9.61 21.97
CA ARG A 27 -41.60 9.48 22.22
C ARG A 27 -41.09 8.06 22.20
N LEU A 28 -41.91 7.05 22.65
CA LEU A 28 -41.51 5.64 22.57
C LEU A 28 -41.49 5.14 21.11
N VAL A 29 -42.46 5.55 20.29
CA VAL A 29 -42.50 5.14 18.87
C VAL A 29 -41.38 5.77 18.07
N LEU A 30 -41.05 7.02 18.35
CA LEU A 30 -39.88 7.71 17.73
C LEU A 30 -38.53 7.14 18.20
N LEU A 31 -38.43 6.70 19.48
CA LEU A 31 -37.23 5.98 19.96
C LEU A 31 -37.12 4.57 19.33
N PHE A 32 -38.23 3.87 19.13
CA PHE A 32 -38.24 2.55 18.48
C PHE A 32 -37.90 2.66 16.99
N LEU A 33 -38.39 3.69 16.29
CA LEU A 33 -38.01 3.98 14.90
C LEU A 33 -36.57 4.48 14.75
N ALA A 34 -36.04 5.20 15.73
CA ALA A 34 -34.63 5.60 15.77
C ALA A 34 -33.72 4.40 16.09
N CYS A 35 -34.12 3.49 16.98
CA CYS A 35 -33.37 2.23 17.24
C CYS A 35 -33.42 1.27 16.05
N THR A 36 -34.54 1.18 15.31
CA THR A 36 -34.62 0.35 14.10
C THR A 36 -33.88 0.97 12.92
N ALA A 37 -33.75 2.30 12.84
CA ALA A 37 -32.92 2.97 11.86
C ALA A 37 -31.40 2.85 12.18
N MET A 38 -31.02 2.72 13.47
CA MET A 38 -29.64 2.39 13.85
C MET A 38 -29.29 0.89 13.68
N ALA A 39 -30.26 0.00 13.70
CA ALA A 39 -30.06 -1.45 13.48
C ALA A 39 -29.98 -1.86 12.01
N ALA A 40 -30.25 -0.95 11.05
CA ALA A 40 -30.16 -1.23 9.62
C ALA A 40 -28.76 -0.99 9.03
N TRP A 41 -27.74 -0.77 9.86
CA TRP A 41 -26.32 -0.81 9.50
C TRP A 41 -25.74 -2.20 9.83
N ALA A 42 -26.49 -3.26 9.51
CA ALA A 42 -25.95 -4.61 9.55
C ALA A 42 -24.82 -4.68 8.51
N GLU A 43 -23.62 -4.73 9.04
CA GLU A 43 -22.38 -5.00 8.34
C GLU A 43 -22.59 -6.20 7.41
N SER A 44 -22.55 -5.96 6.10
CA SER A 44 -22.40 -7.05 5.14
C SER A 44 -20.97 -7.56 5.30
N THR A 45 -20.75 -8.43 6.28
CA THR A 45 -19.50 -9.16 6.41
C THR A 45 -19.50 -10.29 5.40
N TYR A 46 -18.78 -10.13 4.31
CA TYR A 46 -18.44 -11.23 3.43
C TYR A 46 -17.44 -12.12 4.16
N THR A 47 -17.85 -13.32 4.53
CA THR A 47 -16.96 -14.34 5.10
C THR A 47 -16.84 -15.48 4.11
N THR A 48 -15.77 -15.52 3.35
CA THR A 48 -15.29 -16.76 2.78
C THR A 48 -14.33 -17.37 3.79
N GLY A 49 -14.65 -18.02 4.83
CA GLY A 49 -13.86 -18.61 5.91
C GLY A 49 -12.41 -18.14 6.14
N LEU A 50 -11.78 -17.53 5.15
CA LEU A 50 -10.37 -17.11 5.10
C LEU A 50 -10.20 -15.56 5.02
N VAL A 51 -11.23 -14.82 4.60
CA VAL A 51 -11.20 -13.36 4.43
C VAL A 51 -12.43 -12.74 5.05
N THR A 52 -12.25 -11.74 5.88
CA THR A 52 -13.35 -10.91 6.42
C THR A 52 -13.32 -9.51 5.84
N SER A 53 -14.47 -8.83 5.78
CA SER A 53 -14.52 -7.44 5.35
C SER A 53 -15.45 -6.61 6.24
N ARG A 54 -15.14 -5.32 6.36
CA ARG A 54 -15.98 -4.35 7.08
C ARG A 54 -15.88 -2.96 6.45
N PRO A 55 -16.90 -2.09 6.64
CA PRO A 55 -16.78 -0.67 6.35
C PRO A 55 -15.58 -0.05 7.10
N PHE A 56 -14.81 0.79 6.39
CA PHE A 56 -13.66 1.50 6.99
C PHE A 56 -13.84 3.02 6.95
N GLY A 57 -14.61 3.53 5.99
CA GLY A 57 -14.91 4.95 5.86
C GLY A 57 -15.63 5.27 4.56
N ARG A 58 -15.68 6.56 4.23
CA ARG A 58 -16.22 7.05 2.96
C ARG A 58 -15.31 8.11 2.36
N THR A 59 -15.17 8.08 1.05
CA THR A 59 -14.51 9.16 0.32
C THR A 59 -15.32 10.46 0.40
N PRO A 60 -14.74 11.64 0.10
CA PRO A 60 -15.48 12.90 0.02
C PRO A 60 -16.67 12.88 -0.96
N GLN A 61 -16.64 11.96 -1.96
CA GLN A 61 -17.73 11.73 -2.91
C GLN A 61 -18.78 10.73 -2.41
N GLY A 62 -18.65 10.25 -1.16
CA GLY A 62 -19.59 9.34 -0.52
C GLY A 62 -19.38 7.85 -0.83
N GLN A 63 -18.38 7.48 -1.64
CA GLN A 63 -18.05 6.08 -1.93
C GLN A 63 -17.62 5.37 -0.65
N LEU A 64 -18.17 4.19 -0.40
CA LEU A 64 -17.76 3.34 0.72
C LEU A 64 -16.34 2.84 0.50
N VAL A 65 -15.50 2.96 1.53
CA VAL A 65 -14.19 2.32 1.61
C VAL A 65 -14.31 1.10 2.50
N THR A 66 -13.88 -0.04 2.01
CA THR A 66 -13.99 -1.34 2.67
C THR A 66 -12.60 -1.84 3.06
N LEU A 67 -12.47 -2.32 4.29
CA LEU A 67 -11.28 -2.99 4.80
C LEU A 67 -11.46 -4.49 4.73
N TYR A 68 -10.53 -5.18 4.09
CA TYR A 68 -10.47 -6.64 3.96
C TYR A 68 -9.34 -7.16 4.86
N THR A 69 -9.59 -8.19 5.65
CA THR A 69 -8.60 -8.80 6.53
C THR A 69 -8.38 -10.25 6.13
N LEU A 70 -7.15 -10.55 5.74
CA LEU A 70 -6.62 -11.89 5.53
C LEU A 70 -6.09 -12.41 6.87
N SER A 71 -6.39 -13.66 7.23
CA SER A 71 -5.85 -14.28 8.44
C SER A 71 -5.47 -15.73 8.14
N ASN A 72 -4.24 -16.11 8.51
CA ASN A 72 -3.76 -17.49 8.38
C ASN A 72 -3.99 -18.30 9.67
N LYS A 73 -3.61 -19.59 9.65
CA LYS A 73 -3.77 -20.49 10.81
C LYS A 73 -2.90 -20.12 12.01
N ASN A 74 -1.83 -19.35 11.80
CA ASN A 74 -0.94 -18.87 12.86
C ASN A 74 -1.40 -17.54 13.47
N ALA A 75 -2.63 -17.08 13.14
CA ALA A 75 -3.21 -15.81 13.57
C ALA A 75 -2.44 -14.56 13.08
N VAL A 76 -1.47 -14.70 12.18
CA VAL A 76 -0.93 -13.55 11.46
C VAL A 76 -2.06 -12.99 10.59
N SER A 77 -2.22 -11.68 10.57
CA SER A 77 -3.29 -11.04 9.79
C SER A 77 -2.82 -9.78 9.09
N VAL A 78 -3.39 -9.55 7.90
CA VAL A 78 -3.12 -8.38 7.06
C VAL A 78 -4.44 -7.74 6.69
N SER A 79 -4.60 -6.46 7.02
CA SER A 79 -5.79 -5.68 6.67
C SER A 79 -5.47 -4.72 5.53
N ILE A 80 -6.24 -4.78 4.45
CA ILE A 80 -6.04 -4.00 3.23
C ILE A 80 -7.35 -3.29 2.88
N MET A 81 -7.31 -1.98 2.60
CA MET A 81 -8.48 -1.25 2.11
C MET A 81 -8.46 -1.10 0.59
N ASP A 82 -9.65 -0.97 0.00
CA ASP A 82 -9.85 -0.78 -1.44
C ASP A 82 -9.55 0.65 -1.94
N TYR A 83 -9.25 1.59 -1.06
CA TYR A 83 -8.67 2.89 -1.42
C TYR A 83 -7.15 2.79 -1.44
N GLY A 84 -6.56 3.00 -2.61
CA GLY A 84 -5.12 2.84 -2.83
C GLY A 84 -4.63 1.39 -2.83
N ALA A 85 -5.52 0.38 -2.71
CA ALA A 85 -5.16 -1.01 -2.41
C ALA A 85 -4.09 -1.04 -1.30
N THR A 86 -4.42 -0.39 -0.17
CA THR A 86 -3.50 0.02 0.89
C THR A 86 -3.50 -0.99 2.05
N ILE A 87 -2.33 -1.49 2.42
CA ILE A 87 -2.14 -2.22 3.67
C ILE A 87 -2.28 -1.24 4.84
N VAL A 88 -3.25 -1.50 5.70
CA VAL A 88 -3.58 -0.64 6.86
C VAL A 88 -2.94 -1.18 8.13
N LYS A 89 -2.84 -2.52 8.27
CA LYS A 89 -2.37 -3.19 9.47
C LYS A 89 -1.76 -4.55 9.13
N ILE A 90 -0.68 -4.91 9.81
CA ILE A 90 -0.10 -6.26 9.81
C ILE A 90 0.15 -6.68 11.26
N LEU A 91 -0.59 -7.69 11.74
CA LEU A 91 -0.37 -8.26 13.06
C LEU A 91 0.56 -9.46 12.96
N ALA A 92 1.71 -9.38 13.63
CA ALA A 92 2.69 -10.45 13.69
C ALA A 92 3.12 -10.72 15.15
N PRO A 93 3.35 -12.01 15.57
CA PRO A 93 3.74 -12.35 16.92
C PRO A 93 5.22 -12.01 17.19
N ASP A 94 5.53 -11.67 18.43
CA ASP A 94 6.88 -11.65 18.95
C ASP A 94 7.30 -13.05 19.44
N ARG A 95 8.55 -13.18 19.97
CA ARG A 95 9.08 -14.44 20.53
C ARG A 95 8.28 -15.00 21.72
N ASN A 96 7.43 -14.19 22.35
CA ASN A 96 6.56 -14.59 23.46
C ASN A 96 5.11 -14.86 23.00
N GLY A 97 4.85 -14.78 21.69
CA GLY A 97 3.52 -14.95 21.10
C GLY A 97 2.61 -13.72 21.21
N LYS A 98 3.13 -12.56 21.63
CA LYS A 98 2.36 -11.31 21.65
C LYS A 98 2.29 -10.73 20.26
N PHE A 99 1.07 -10.47 19.76
CA PHE A 99 0.84 -9.81 18.50
C PHE A 99 0.87 -8.29 18.64
N ASP A 100 1.64 -7.63 17.78
CA ASP A 100 1.63 -6.18 17.61
C ASP A 100 1.47 -5.84 16.12
N ASP A 101 0.97 -4.62 15.84
CA ASP A 101 0.99 -4.05 14.50
C ASP A 101 2.42 -3.65 14.14
N VAL A 102 2.94 -4.23 13.06
CA VAL A 102 4.33 -4.02 12.62
C VAL A 102 4.45 -3.05 11.45
N VAL A 103 3.37 -2.32 11.11
CA VAL A 103 3.38 -1.26 10.09
C VAL A 103 2.79 0.03 10.62
N LEU A 104 3.23 1.16 10.07
CA LEU A 104 2.62 2.45 10.34
C LEU A 104 1.33 2.58 9.52
N GLY A 105 0.27 3.05 10.17
CA GLY A 105 -1.04 3.23 9.57
C GLY A 105 -1.98 4.02 10.49
N PHE A 106 -3.27 4.02 10.17
CA PHE A 106 -4.30 4.70 10.96
C PHE A 106 -5.50 3.79 11.16
N ASP A 107 -6.16 3.88 12.33
CA ASP A 107 -7.35 3.10 12.66
C ASP A 107 -8.62 3.55 11.92
N THR A 108 -8.57 4.69 11.26
CA THR A 108 -9.68 5.28 10.51
C THR A 108 -9.23 5.72 9.11
N PHE A 109 -10.20 5.83 8.20
CA PHE A 109 -9.92 6.19 6.81
C PHE A 109 -9.51 7.65 6.62
N SER A 110 -10.07 8.58 7.41
CA SER A 110 -9.91 10.02 7.17
C SER A 110 -8.45 10.50 7.06
N PRO A 111 -7.49 10.05 7.89
CA PRO A 111 -6.10 10.47 7.75
C PRO A 111 -5.45 10.10 6.41
N TYR A 112 -5.84 8.95 5.79
CA TYR A 112 -5.29 8.53 4.49
C TYR A 112 -5.64 9.49 3.34
N LEU A 113 -6.74 10.25 3.47
CA LEU A 113 -7.12 11.27 2.47
C LEU A 113 -6.15 12.45 2.42
N HIS A 114 -5.54 12.78 3.55
CA HIS A 114 -4.77 14.01 3.77
C HIS A 114 -3.30 13.77 4.07
N ALA A 115 -2.92 12.55 4.45
CA ALA A 115 -1.53 12.21 4.74
C ALA A 115 -0.66 12.41 3.51
N LYS A 116 0.48 13.09 3.69
CA LYS A 116 1.51 13.26 2.66
C LYS A 116 2.36 12.00 2.49
N PHE A 117 2.28 11.08 3.46
CA PHE A 117 3.00 9.82 3.48
C PHE A 117 2.11 8.71 2.93
N HIS A 118 2.68 7.84 2.14
CA HIS A 118 1.97 6.81 1.36
C HIS A 118 1.86 5.47 2.11
N PHE A 119 1.67 5.50 3.44
CA PHE A 119 1.70 4.30 4.29
C PHE A 119 0.87 3.15 3.72
N GLY A 120 1.56 2.02 3.44
CA GLY A 120 0.97 0.78 2.99
C GLY A 120 0.36 0.78 1.59
N ALA A 121 0.37 1.92 0.88
CA ALA A 121 -0.32 2.06 -0.39
C ALA A 121 0.36 1.31 -1.54
N THR A 122 -0.44 0.88 -2.50
CA THR A 122 0.04 0.47 -3.83
C THR A 122 0.39 1.73 -4.62
N ILE A 123 1.67 1.86 -4.98
CA ILE A 123 2.21 3.02 -5.68
C ILE A 123 2.25 2.74 -7.19
N GLY A 124 1.82 3.71 -7.96
CA GLY A 124 1.80 3.72 -9.42
C GLY A 124 1.14 5.00 -9.96
N ARG A 125 1.22 5.23 -11.30
CA ARG A 125 1.70 4.34 -12.36
C ARG A 125 3.20 4.11 -12.29
N TYR A 126 3.96 5.08 -11.75
CA TYR A 126 5.41 4.98 -11.62
C TYR A 126 5.83 5.27 -10.17
N ALA A 127 6.39 4.26 -9.51
CA ALA A 127 6.92 4.35 -8.15
C ALA A 127 8.22 5.15 -8.14
N ASN A 128 8.44 5.86 -7.02
CA ASN A 128 9.57 6.76 -6.81
C ASN A 128 9.55 7.94 -7.80
N ARG A 129 10.70 8.52 -8.14
CA ARG A 129 10.83 9.81 -8.83
C ARG A 129 11.07 9.67 -10.33
N ILE A 130 10.60 10.69 -11.07
CA ILE A 130 10.98 10.99 -12.45
C ILE A 130 11.45 12.44 -12.49
N ALA A 131 12.67 12.66 -12.95
CA ALA A 131 13.33 13.96 -13.03
C ALA A 131 12.48 14.96 -13.84
N LYS A 132 12.24 16.14 -13.28
CA LYS A 132 11.45 17.23 -13.91
C LYS A 132 10.04 16.81 -14.35
N GLY A 133 9.57 15.63 -13.88
CA GLY A 133 8.33 15.02 -14.36
C GLY A 133 8.35 14.72 -15.87
N GLN A 134 9.52 14.51 -16.49
CA GLN A 134 9.65 14.35 -17.94
C GLN A 134 10.30 13.02 -18.30
N PHE A 135 9.82 12.40 -19.38
CA PHE A 135 10.48 11.24 -20.00
C PHE A 135 10.16 11.19 -21.50
N GLU A 136 11.09 10.62 -22.25
CA GLU A 136 10.88 10.34 -23.68
C GLU A 136 10.42 8.89 -23.85
N LEU A 137 9.42 8.68 -24.72
CA LEU A 137 8.99 7.36 -25.13
C LEU A 137 8.76 7.35 -26.64
N GLY A 138 9.59 6.60 -27.35
CA GLY A 138 9.67 6.67 -28.81
C GLY A 138 10.16 8.04 -29.28
N LYS A 139 9.31 8.82 -29.94
CA LYS A 139 9.61 10.18 -30.41
C LYS A 139 8.82 11.27 -29.66
N ALA A 140 8.10 10.89 -28.63
CA ALA A 140 7.26 11.80 -27.88
C ALA A 140 7.87 12.09 -26.50
N LEU A 141 7.88 13.37 -26.12
CA LEU A 141 8.19 13.83 -24.79
C LEU A 141 6.89 13.92 -23.98
N TYR A 142 6.86 13.27 -22.82
CA TYR A 142 5.73 13.29 -21.89
C TYR A 142 6.05 14.15 -20.68
N GLN A 143 5.04 14.91 -20.23
CA GLN A 143 5.13 15.76 -19.05
C GLN A 143 4.15 15.26 -17.99
N LEU A 144 4.68 14.91 -16.83
CA LEU A 144 3.94 14.53 -15.62
C LEU A 144 3.83 15.73 -14.67
N PRO A 145 2.83 15.78 -13.79
CA PRO A 145 2.79 16.76 -12.70
C PRO A 145 4.00 16.62 -11.78
N CYS A 146 4.60 17.76 -11.42
CA CYS A 146 5.64 17.82 -10.40
C CYS A 146 4.99 18.05 -9.03
N ASN A 147 5.04 17.03 -8.17
CA ASN A 147 4.46 17.02 -6.82
C ASN A 147 5.52 16.89 -5.71
N ASN A 148 6.81 16.84 -6.09
CA ASN A 148 7.93 16.77 -5.18
C ASN A 148 9.05 17.72 -5.65
N GLY A 149 8.93 19.00 -5.30
CA GLY A 149 9.79 20.06 -5.86
C GLY A 149 9.73 20.08 -7.39
N PRO A 150 10.88 19.98 -8.09
CA PRO A 150 10.88 19.98 -9.55
C PRO A 150 10.51 18.62 -10.17
N ASN A 151 10.30 17.57 -9.37
CA ASN A 151 10.19 16.19 -9.83
C ASN A 151 8.76 15.64 -9.68
N SER A 152 8.41 14.63 -10.47
CA SER A 152 7.25 13.79 -10.22
C SER A 152 7.61 12.67 -9.24
N LEU A 153 6.73 12.37 -8.29
CA LEU A 153 6.89 11.34 -7.27
C LEU A 153 5.63 10.48 -7.19
N HIS A 154 5.82 9.16 -7.10
CA HIS A 154 4.79 8.17 -6.81
C HIS A 154 3.51 8.27 -7.67
N GLY A 155 3.70 8.55 -8.97
CA GLY A 155 2.60 8.58 -9.94
C GLY A 155 1.86 9.91 -10.05
N GLY A 156 2.33 10.97 -9.36
CA GLY A 156 1.82 12.33 -9.51
C GLY A 156 0.94 12.82 -8.37
N LEU A 157 0.10 13.83 -8.63
CA LEU A 157 -0.75 14.48 -7.61
C LEU A 157 -1.83 13.55 -7.05
N ARG A 158 -2.37 12.69 -7.87
CA ARG A 158 -3.40 11.70 -7.51
C ARG A 158 -3.04 10.35 -8.11
N GLY A 159 -1.93 9.77 -7.63
CA GLY A 159 -1.45 8.46 -8.01
C GLY A 159 -2.40 7.32 -7.60
N PHE A 160 -1.94 6.10 -7.74
CA PHE A 160 -2.71 4.89 -7.45
C PHE A 160 -3.12 4.78 -5.98
N ASP A 161 -2.33 5.35 -5.07
CA ASP A 161 -2.57 5.49 -3.64
C ASP A 161 -3.82 6.30 -3.29
N LYS A 162 -4.29 7.18 -4.20
CA LYS A 162 -5.45 8.08 -4.00
C LYS A 162 -6.63 7.73 -4.90
N ARG A 163 -6.76 6.46 -5.27
CA ARG A 163 -7.83 5.95 -6.13
C ARG A 163 -8.59 4.81 -5.46
N MET A 164 -9.88 4.73 -5.77
CA MET A 164 -10.66 3.53 -5.45
C MET A 164 -10.27 2.40 -6.40
N TRP A 165 -10.07 1.22 -5.86
CA TRP A 165 -9.84 0.00 -6.59
C TRP A 165 -11.08 -0.89 -6.48
N LYS A 166 -11.36 -1.61 -7.54
CA LYS A 166 -12.46 -2.58 -7.57
C LYS A 166 -11.96 -3.91 -7.02
N ILE A 167 -12.69 -4.47 -6.05
CA ILE A 167 -12.45 -5.85 -5.62
C ILE A 167 -12.88 -6.81 -6.74
N GLU A 168 -12.05 -7.82 -7.02
CA GLU A 168 -12.37 -8.89 -7.96
C GLU A 168 -12.45 -10.23 -7.25
N PRO A 169 -13.38 -11.11 -7.65
CA PRO A 169 -13.40 -12.48 -7.16
C PRO A 169 -12.10 -13.19 -7.48
N ILE A 170 -11.59 -13.96 -6.52
CA ILE A 170 -10.43 -14.83 -6.71
C ILE A 170 -10.72 -16.17 -6.06
N GLU A 171 -10.44 -17.26 -6.78
CA GLU A 171 -10.43 -18.60 -6.22
C GLU A 171 -9.05 -18.87 -5.63
N SER A 172 -8.98 -19.20 -4.35
CA SER A 172 -7.73 -19.44 -3.65
C SER A 172 -7.96 -20.34 -2.46
N ASP A 173 -7.05 -21.30 -2.25
CA ASP A 173 -7.03 -22.19 -1.09
C ASP A 173 -6.44 -21.51 0.17
N ILE A 174 -5.85 -20.32 0.01
CA ILE A 174 -5.31 -19.49 1.08
C ILE A 174 -6.01 -18.12 1.11
N PRO A 175 -6.00 -17.40 2.24
CA PRO A 175 -6.54 -16.04 2.31
C PRO A 175 -5.98 -15.14 1.20
N ALA A 176 -6.82 -14.60 0.34
CA ALA A 176 -6.41 -13.73 -0.76
C ALA A 176 -7.48 -12.71 -1.13
N VAL A 177 -7.04 -11.53 -1.58
CA VAL A 177 -7.89 -10.49 -2.20
C VAL A 177 -7.20 -9.95 -3.44
N ARG A 178 -7.97 -9.67 -4.49
CA ARG A 178 -7.50 -9.04 -5.72
C ARG A 178 -8.23 -7.74 -5.94
N PHE A 179 -7.47 -6.69 -6.15
CA PHE A 179 -7.97 -5.37 -6.52
C PHE A 179 -7.54 -5.04 -7.95
N SER A 180 -8.43 -4.39 -8.70
CA SER A 180 -8.13 -3.94 -10.06
C SER A 180 -8.59 -2.52 -10.29
N ARG A 181 -7.96 -1.87 -11.27
CA ARG A 181 -8.37 -0.57 -11.78
C ARG A 181 -7.93 -0.36 -13.23
N LEU A 182 -8.66 0.49 -13.92
CA LEU A 182 -8.21 1.13 -15.15
C LEU A 182 -7.59 2.48 -14.80
N SER A 183 -6.34 2.72 -15.23
CA SER A 183 -5.72 4.04 -15.29
C SER A 183 -5.87 4.53 -16.72
N PRO A 184 -6.75 5.51 -17.02
CA PRO A 184 -7.04 5.93 -18.38
C PRO A 184 -5.85 6.65 -19.04
N ASP A 185 -5.83 6.65 -20.37
CA ASP A 185 -4.87 7.40 -21.17
C ASP A 185 -4.84 8.88 -20.75
N GLY A 186 -3.65 9.39 -20.44
CA GLY A 186 -3.44 10.76 -19.96
C GLY A 186 -3.64 10.95 -18.44
N GLU A 187 -4.00 9.92 -17.67
CA GLU A 187 -4.07 10.05 -16.20
C GLU A 187 -2.68 10.43 -15.67
N GLU A 188 -2.61 11.54 -14.90
CA GLU A 188 -1.36 12.11 -14.38
C GLU A 188 -0.27 12.31 -15.45
N GLY A 189 -0.67 12.46 -16.75
CA GLY A 189 0.23 12.67 -17.88
C GLY A 189 0.79 11.40 -18.53
N TYR A 190 0.50 10.23 -18.00
CA TYR A 190 1.00 8.96 -18.55
C TYR A 190 0.20 8.53 -19.79
N PRO A 191 0.87 8.04 -20.88
CA PRO A 191 0.18 7.55 -22.08
C PRO A 191 -0.43 6.17 -21.88
N GLY A 192 -1.48 5.90 -22.64
CA GLY A 192 -2.16 4.61 -22.75
C GLY A 192 -3.12 4.30 -21.61
N ASN A 193 -4.16 3.55 -21.92
CA ASN A 193 -5.02 2.93 -20.92
C ASN A 193 -4.26 1.76 -20.30
N LEU A 194 -4.07 1.80 -18.98
CA LEU A 194 -3.41 0.73 -18.23
C LEU A 194 -4.44 -0.02 -17.39
N TYR A 195 -4.68 -1.29 -17.74
CA TYR A 195 -5.45 -2.22 -16.91
C TYR A 195 -4.49 -2.85 -15.91
N THR A 196 -4.71 -2.62 -14.63
CA THR A 196 -3.81 -3.11 -13.59
C THR A 196 -4.56 -3.80 -12.48
N SER A 197 -3.95 -4.85 -11.92
CA SER A 197 -4.42 -5.53 -10.72
C SER A 197 -3.28 -5.77 -9.75
N VAL A 198 -3.64 -5.84 -8.46
CA VAL A 198 -2.78 -6.26 -7.36
C VAL A 198 -3.50 -7.34 -6.57
N THR A 199 -2.80 -8.44 -6.31
CA THR A 199 -3.29 -9.55 -5.49
C THR A 199 -2.45 -9.65 -4.24
N PHE A 200 -3.11 -9.63 -3.08
CA PHE A 200 -2.53 -9.91 -1.78
C PHE A 200 -2.96 -11.30 -1.36
N SER A 201 -2.02 -12.13 -0.96
CA SER A 201 -2.28 -13.47 -0.40
C SER A 201 -1.39 -13.75 0.79
N LEU A 202 -1.93 -14.45 1.80
CA LEU A 202 -1.24 -14.78 3.04
C LEU A 202 -1.29 -16.29 3.24
N ASN A 203 -0.11 -16.94 3.26
CA ASN A 203 -0.04 -18.39 3.48
C ASN A 203 0.20 -18.73 4.98
N ASP A 204 0.21 -20.03 5.29
CA ASP A 204 0.43 -20.54 6.65
C ASP A 204 1.92 -20.51 7.08
N ASP A 205 2.84 -20.18 6.19
CA ASP A 205 4.25 -19.90 6.49
C ASP A 205 4.49 -18.43 6.89
N ASN A 206 3.39 -17.66 7.10
CA ASN A 206 3.38 -16.23 7.42
C ASN A 206 3.97 -15.35 6.32
N GLU A 207 3.84 -15.78 5.07
CA GLU A 207 4.28 -15.03 3.90
C GLU A 207 3.11 -14.24 3.30
N LEU A 208 3.21 -12.92 3.33
CA LEU A 208 2.37 -12.02 2.56
C LEU A 208 2.99 -11.84 1.17
N ARG A 209 2.34 -12.39 0.14
CA ARG A 209 2.70 -12.16 -1.26
C ARG A 209 1.86 -11.04 -1.83
N ILE A 210 2.52 -10.10 -2.50
CA ILE A 210 1.90 -9.02 -3.29
C ILE A 210 2.30 -9.26 -4.74
N SER A 211 1.32 -9.53 -5.61
CA SER A 211 1.55 -9.78 -7.04
C SER A 211 0.85 -8.71 -7.87
N TYR A 212 1.59 -8.11 -8.79
CA TYR A 212 1.10 -7.08 -9.70
C TYR A 212 1.02 -7.64 -11.12
N GLU A 213 -0.07 -7.29 -11.82
CA GLU A 213 -0.24 -7.55 -13.24
C GLU A 213 -0.79 -6.30 -13.93
N ALA A 214 -0.26 -5.98 -15.12
CA ALA A 214 -0.82 -4.91 -15.92
C ALA A 214 -0.62 -5.14 -17.42
N THR A 215 -1.57 -4.61 -18.22
CA THR A 215 -1.52 -4.54 -19.70
C THR A 215 -1.90 -3.15 -20.16
N THR A 216 -1.45 -2.79 -21.37
CA THR A 216 -1.70 -1.46 -21.95
C THR A 216 -2.15 -1.56 -23.40
N ASP A 217 -2.88 -0.55 -23.86
CA ASP A 217 -3.27 -0.39 -25.28
C ASP A 217 -2.32 0.51 -26.09
N LYS A 218 -1.40 1.24 -25.40
CA LYS A 218 -0.35 2.07 -26.04
C LYS A 218 0.96 1.88 -25.27
N PRO A 219 2.13 2.10 -25.90
CA PRO A 219 3.38 2.15 -25.17
C PRO A 219 3.29 3.10 -23.97
N THR A 220 3.72 2.64 -22.81
CA THR A 220 3.74 3.42 -21.55
C THR A 220 4.94 3.03 -20.70
N ILE A 221 5.15 3.73 -19.59
CA ILE A 221 6.09 3.32 -18.54
C ILE A 221 5.30 2.85 -17.31
N ILE A 222 5.83 1.84 -16.62
CA ILE A 222 5.22 1.26 -15.43
C ILE A 222 6.29 0.85 -14.42
N ASN A 223 6.05 1.18 -13.15
CA ASN A 223 6.84 0.72 -12.02
C ASN A 223 5.90 0.71 -10.80
N LEU A 224 5.55 -0.48 -10.31
CA LEU A 224 4.63 -0.63 -9.18
C LEU A 224 5.38 -1.14 -7.96
N THR A 225 5.00 -0.65 -6.78
CA THR A 225 5.52 -1.10 -5.49
C THR A 225 4.48 -0.97 -4.39
N ASN A 226 4.76 -1.51 -3.20
CA ASN A 226 4.01 -1.27 -1.98
C ASN A 226 4.84 -0.42 -1.01
N HIS A 227 4.24 0.63 -0.47
CA HIS A 227 4.90 1.59 0.41
C HIS A 227 4.59 1.34 1.89
N SER A 228 4.65 0.08 2.35
CA SER A 228 4.53 -0.22 3.79
C SER A 228 5.73 0.32 4.55
N CYS A 229 5.45 1.08 5.60
CA CYS A 229 6.45 1.52 6.56
C CYS A 229 6.41 0.59 7.78
N PHE A 230 7.47 -0.17 7.99
CA PHE A 230 7.56 -1.19 9.03
C PHE A 230 8.19 -0.65 10.31
N ASN A 231 7.77 -1.19 11.45
CA ASN A 231 8.48 -1.15 12.72
C ASN A 231 8.22 -2.45 13.46
N LEU A 232 9.18 -3.37 13.43
CA LEU A 232 9.02 -4.70 14.01
C LEU A 232 8.98 -4.70 15.55
N ALA A 233 9.38 -3.58 16.19
CA ALA A 233 9.24 -3.40 17.64
C ALA A 233 7.80 -3.04 18.06
N GLY A 234 6.92 -2.71 17.09
CA GLY A 234 5.57 -2.20 17.36
C GLY A 234 5.54 -0.74 17.83
N GLY A 235 6.67 -0.02 17.79
CA GLY A 235 6.77 1.39 18.15
C GLY A 235 8.18 1.83 18.48
N GLY A 236 8.36 3.14 18.78
CA GLY A 236 9.68 3.74 19.00
C GLY A 236 10.45 3.97 17.72
N THR A 237 11.79 3.97 17.80
CA THR A 237 12.67 4.19 16.62
C THR A 237 13.17 2.87 16.03
N ILE A 238 13.56 2.92 14.76
CA ILE A 238 14.10 1.76 14.02
C ILE A 238 15.60 1.55 14.22
N PHE A 239 16.28 2.33 15.07
CA PHE A 239 17.73 2.35 15.15
C PHE A 239 18.36 1.00 15.52
N ASP A 240 17.69 0.23 16.38
CA ASP A 240 18.16 -1.08 16.83
C ASP A 240 17.78 -2.23 15.86
N HIS A 241 16.94 -1.98 14.84
CA HIS A 241 16.63 -2.99 13.82
C HIS A 241 17.89 -3.30 13.03
N VAL A 242 18.21 -4.58 12.91
CA VAL A 242 19.38 -5.07 12.18
C VAL A 242 18.96 -5.44 10.77
N LEU A 243 19.53 -4.76 9.79
CA LEU A 243 19.24 -4.91 8.36
C LEU A 243 20.40 -5.62 7.66
N THR A 244 20.05 -6.53 6.75
CA THR A 244 20.94 -7.05 5.70
C THR A 244 20.29 -6.79 4.35
N LEU A 245 21.04 -6.20 3.39
CA LEU A 245 20.59 -6.03 2.00
C LEU A 245 21.46 -6.89 1.08
N HIS A 246 20.81 -7.71 0.26
CA HIS A 246 21.49 -8.54 -0.75
C HIS A 246 21.73 -7.73 -2.03
N ALA A 247 22.55 -6.68 -1.90
CA ALA A 247 22.81 -5.68 -2.94
C ALA A 247 24.23 -5.14 -2.80
N ASP A 248 25.10 -5.39 -3.77
CA ASP A 248 26.50 -4.94 -3.75
C ASP A 248 26.66 -3.50 -4.17
N ALA A 249 25.60 -2.87 -4.72
CA ALA A 249 25.63 -1.51 -5.23
C ALA A 249 24.31 -0.77 -4.95
N PHE A 250 24.36 0.54 -5.04
CA PHE A 250 23.22 1.44 -4.95
C PHE A 250 23.29 2.52 -6.03
N THR A 251 22.18 3.23 -6.25
CA THR A 251 22.14 4.40 -7.15
C THR A 251 22.25 5.68 -6.32
N PRO A 252 23.41 6.40 -6.36
CA PRO A 252 23.56 7.69 -5.72
C PRO A 252 22.57 8.71 -6.28
N VAL A 253 22.15 9.64 -5.42
CA VAL A 253 21.15 10.66 -5.77
C VAL A 253 21.72 12.06 -5.67
N ASP A 254 21.12 13.00 -6.41
CA ASP A 254 21.39 14.44 -6.28
C ASP A 254 20.60 15.04 -5.10
N ALA A 255 20.73 16.36 -4.90
CA ALA A 255 20.04 17.09 -3.82
C ALA A 255 18.50 17.06 -3.93
N THR A 256 17.94 16.65 -5.05
CA THR A 256 16.50 16.48 -5.28
C THR A 256 16.06 15.01 -5.22
N LEU A 257 16.96 14.13 -4.78
CA LEU A 257 16.79 12.69 -4.65
C LEU A 257 16.52 11.97 -6.00
N ILE A 258 17.05 12.51 -7.08
CA ILE A 258 17.09 11.88 -8.41
C ILE A 258 18.39 11.10 -8.55
N PRO A 259 18.37 9.84 -9.01
CA PRO A 259 19.58 9.08 -9.32
C PRO A 259 20.49 9.81 -10.31
N THR A 260 21.79 9.83 -10.04
CA THR A 260 22.77 10.47 -10.94
C THR A 260 23.06 9.66 -12.21
N GLY A 261 22.53 8.43 -12.31
CA GLY A 261 22.85 7.46 -13.36
C GLY A 261 24.02 6.55 -13.02
N GLU A 262 24.78 6.86 -11.96
CA GLU A 262 25.85 6.01 -11.45
C GLU A 262 25.26 4.78 -10.72
N ILE A 263 25.94 3.63 -10.83
CA ILE A 263 25.74 2.44 -10.00
C ILE A 263 27.03 2.28 -9.19
N LYS A 264 26.95 2.57 -7.89
CA LYS A 264 28.11 2.67 -7.01
C LYS A 264 28.17 1.50 -6.02
N PRO A 265 29.34 0.85 -5.82
CA PRO A 265 29.51 -0.16 -4.79
C PRO A 265 29.16 0.37 -3.39
N VAL A 266 28.50 -0.48 -2.55
CA VAL A 266 28.16 -0.13 -1.16
C VAL A 266 29.36 -0.34 -0.21
N ALA A 267 30.26 -1.24 -0.52
CA ALA A 267 31.35 -1.67 0.37
C ALA A 267 32.18 -0.47 0.89
N GLY A 268 32.32 -0.37 2.22
CA GLY A 268 33.05 0.70 2.89
C GLY A 268 32.37 2.06 2.86
N THR A 269 31.09 2.13 2.53
CA THR A 269 30.28 3.35 2.56
C THR A 269 29.22 3.27 3.67
N PRO A 270 28.55 4.37 4.05
CA PRO A 270 27.40 4.34 4.97
C PRO A 270 26.21 3.48 4.48
N TRP A 271 26.17 3.12 3.19
CA TRP A 271 25.15 2.25 2.57
C TRP A 271 25.51 0.76 2.59
N ASP A 272 26.61 0.37 3.28
CA ASP A 272 27.05 -1.02 3.38
C ASP A 272 26.20 -1.82 4.38
N PHE A 273 25.19 -2.53 3.87
CA PHE A 273 24.36 -3.48 4.59
C PHE A 273 24.57 -4.93 4.11
N LEU A 274 25.75 -5.23 3.56
CA LEU A 274 26.08 -6.61 3.12
C LEU A 274 26.12 -7.60 4.28
N ASN A 275 26.43 -7.11 5.48
CA ASN A 275 26.39 -7.85 6.73
C ASN A 275 25.30 -7.30 7.64
N PRO A 276 24.78 -8.11 8.61
CA PRO A 276 23.80 -7.65 9.57
C PRO A 276 24.26 -6.37 10.29
N THR A 277 23.60 -5.24 10.03
CA THR A 277 24.00 -3.90 10.50
C THR A 277 22.80 -3.17 11.11
N PRO A 278 22.91 -2.63 12.35
CA PRO A 278 21.85 -1.80 12.91
C PRO A 278 21.56 -0.57 12.03
N MET A 279 20.29 -0.30 11.73
CA MET A 279 19.87 0.79 10.84
C MET A 279 20.35 2.16 11.32
N GLY A 280 20.51 2.35 12.64
CA GLY A 280 20.99 3.61 13.23
C GLY A 280 22.51 3.80 13.18
N LEU A 281 23.30 2.76 12.85
CA LEU A 281 24.77 2.77 13.05
C LEU A 281 25.47 3.86 12.21
N HIS A 282 25.21 3.88 10.90
CA HIS A 282 25.83 4.82 9.96
C HIS A 282 24.87 5.91 9.46
N LEU A 283 23.69 6.01 10.08
CA LEU A 283 22.62 6.89 9.60
C LEU A 283 23.07 8.36 9.52
N LYS A 284 23.85 8.83 10.48
CA LYS A 284 24.35 10.23 10.50
C LYS A 284 25.40 10.50 9.43
N GLU A 285 26.01 9.48 8.87
CA GLU A 285 27.06 9.58 7.86
C GLU A 285 26.51 9.68 6.44
N THR A 286 25.18 9.43 6.25
CA THR A 286 24.52 9.49 4.93
C THR A 286 24.45 10.91 4.37
N GLY A 287 24.53 11.92 5.24
CA GLY A 287 24.28 13.29 4.84
C GLY A 287 22.82 13.56 4.47
N GLY A 288 22.58 14.64 3.73
CA GLY A 288 21.23 15.05 3.32
C GLY A 288 20.52 15.93 4.37
N ASP A 289 19.35 16.45 4.00
CA ASP A 289 18.45 17.20 4.87
C ASP A 289 17.00 16.85 4.52
N PRO A 290 16.31 16.10 5.39
CA PRO A 290 16.80 15.46 6.63
C PRO A 290 17.81 14.33 6.39
N VAL A 291 18.72 14.12 7.36
CA VAL A 291 19.69 13.03 7.34
C VAL A 291 18.98 11.67 7.34
N GLY A 292 19.47 10.70 6.56
CA GLY A 292 18.93 9.33 6.56
C GLY A 292 19.00 8.64 5.21
N TYR A 293 18.53 7.40 5.18
CA TYR A 293 18.48 6.61 3.96
C TYR A 293 17.20 6.93 3.17
N ASP A 294 17.34 7.15 1.89
CA ASP A 294 16.26 7.18 0.88
C ASP A 294 16.87 6.84 -0.49
N HIS A 295 17.38 5.61 -0.60
CA HIS A 295 18.18 5.19 -1.75
C HIS A 295 17.71 3.85 -2.31
N ASN A 296 17.84 3.70 -3.62
CA ASN A 296 17.60 2.44 -4.30
C ASN A 296 18.89 1.60 -4.32
N PHE A 297 18.77 0.36 -3.89
CA PHE A 297 19.82 -0.65 -3.91
C PHE A 297 19.62 -1.59 -5.08
N VAL A 298 20.72 -1.92 -5.77
CA VAL A 298 20.76 -2.80 -6.93
C VAL A 298 20.85 -4.25 -6.44
N LEU A 299 19.78 -5.02 -6.61
CA LEU A 299 19.69 -6.36 -6.05
C LEU A 299 20.60 -7.35 -6.79
N ASN A 300 21.29 -8.18 -6.02
CA ASN A 300 22.05 -9.33 -6.53
C ASN A 300 21.09 -10.40 -7.03
N LYS A 301 21.11 -10.67 -8.34
CA LYS A 301 20.27 -11.69 -8.98
C LYS A 301 21.09 -12.89 -9.40
N GLY A 302 20.49 -14.08 -9.22
CA GLY A 302 21.12 -15.32 -9.69
C GLY A 302 21.08 -15.43 -11.21
N TRP A 303 22.03 -16.21 -11.77
CA TRP A 303 22.15 -16.45 -13.22
C TRP A 303 20.92 -17.14 -13.84
N PHE A 304 20.14 -17.88 -13.03
CA PHE A 304 19.04 -18.70 -13.51
C PHE A 304 17.66 -18.29 -12.98
N SER A 305 17.59 -17.25 -12.14
CA SER A 305 16.33 -16.81 -11.55
C SER A 305 16.35 -15.30 -11.30
N ASN A 306 15.28 -14.64 -11.71
CA ASN A 306 15.04 -13.25 -11.34
C ASN A 306 14.54 -13.12 -9.88
N TRP A 307 14.11 -14.22 -9.25
CA TRP A 307 13.65 -14.24 -7.87
C TRP A 307 14.82 -14.34 -6.91
N ALA A 308 14.89 -13.45 -5.93
CA ALA A 308 15.93 -13.43 -4.91
C ALA A 308 15.43 -12.88 -3.58
N VAL A 309 16.08 -13.26 -2.48
CA VAL A 309 16.01 -12.53 -1.21
C VAL A 309 16.66 -11.17 -1.43
N ALA A 310 15.93 -10.11 -1.10
CA ALA A 310 16.37 -8.72 -1.26
C ALA A 310 16.87 -8.13 0.06
N ALA A 311 16.15 -8.42 1.16
CA ALA A 311 16.43 -7.87 2.48
C ALA A 311 16.04 -8.84 3.59
N GLU A 312 16.77 -8.77 4.70
CA GLU A 312 16.44 -9.44 5.96
C GLU A 312 16.53 -8.41 7.10
N VAL A 313 15.50 -8.35 7.93
CA VAL A 313 15.45 -7.48 9.11
C VAL A 313 15.20 -8.31 10.35
N TYR A 314 15.92 -7.99 11.41
CA TYR A 314 15.75 -8.58 12.75
C TYR A 314 15.60 -7.47 13.78
N GLU A 315 14.57 -7.56 14.64
CA GLU A 315 14.39 -6.65 15.77
C GLU A 315 14.73 -7.38 17.08
N PRO A 316 15.81 -6.96 17.78
CA PRO A 316 16.37 -7.76 18.89
C PRO A 316 15.48 -7.90 20.12
N LYS A 317 14.63 -6.91 20.44
CA LYS A 317 13.79 -6.93 21.65
C LYS A 317 12.59 -7.85 21.50
N SER A 318 11.85 -7.73 20.41
CA SER A 318 10.70 -8.58 20.12
C SER A 318 11.09 -9.95 19.56
N GLY A 319 12.26 -10.04 18.92
CA GLY A 319 12.69 -11.22 18.19
C GLY A 319 12.06 -11.33 16.80
N ARG A 320 11.22 -10.38 16.37
CA ARG A 320 10.58 -10.41 15.06
C ARG A 320 11.59 -10.30 13.95
N THR A 321 11.33 -11.04 12.88
CA THR A 321 12.08 -10.97 11.62
C THR A 321 11.16 -10.66 10.45
N LEU A 322 11.72 -10.00 9.44
CA LEU A 322 11.09 -9.77 8.15
C LEU A 322 12.08 -10.14 7.06
N THR A 323 11.74 -11.09 6.20
CA THR A 323 12.49 -11.40 4.98
C THR A 323 11.71 -10.91 3.78
N VAL A 324 12.36 -10.14 2.91
CA VAL A 324 11.78 -9.60 1.67
C VAL A 324 12.39 -10.33 0.48
N SER A 325 11.55 -10.96 -0.34
CA SER A 325 11.96 -11.62 -1.59
C SER A 325 11.20 -11.04 -2.77
N THR A 326 11.86 -10.92 -3.94
CA THR A 326 11.23 -10.29 -5.11
C THR A 326 11.90 -10.68 -6.43
N ASP A 327 11.17 -10.50 -7.53
CA ASP A 327 11.70 -10.52 -8.89
C ASP A 327 12.12 -9.12 -9.41
N GLN A 328 11.88 -8.06 -8.65
CA GLN A 328 12.27 -6.68 -9.00
C GLN A 328 13.80 -6.50 -9.01
N PRO A 329 14.36 -5.63 -9.86
CA PRO A 329 15.80 -5.40 -9.96
C PRO A 329 16.39 -4.60 -8.82
N GLY A 330 15.58 -3.87 -8.06
CA GLY A 330 16.01 -2.98 -6.99
C GLY A 330 15.09 -2.98 -5.79
N ILE A 331 15.58 -2.39 -4.71
CA ILE A 331 14.83 -2.14 -3.48
C ILE A 331 15.20 -0.76 -2.93
N GLN A 332 14.19 0.07 -2.69
CA GLN A 332 14.36 1.33 -1.98
C GLN A 332 14.39 1.04 -0.48
N PHE A 333 15.44 1.49 0.21
CA PHE A 333 15.47 1.58 1.65
C PHE A 333 15.29 3.04 2.08
N TYR A 334 14.17 3.29 2.79
CA TYR A 334 13.82 4.57 3.37
C TYR A 334 13.73 4.46 4.89
N SER A 335 14.43 5.31 5.62
CA SER A 335 14.55 5.22 7.08
C SER A 335 13.57 6.13 7.86
N GLY A 336 12.49 6.60 7.22
CA GLY A 336 11.48 7.43 7.88
C GLY A 336 11.97 8.84 8.24
N ASN A 337 13.00 9.33 7.56
CA ASN A 337 13.65 10.61 7.86
C ASN A 337 12.79 11.85 7.58
N PHE A 338 11.74 11.74 6.75
CA PHE A 338 10.80 12.85 6.50
C PHE A 338 9.59 12.87 7.46
N LEU A 339 9.43 11.86 8.34
CA LEU A 339 8.37 11.85 9.35
C LEU A 339 8.65 12.95 10.38
N ASP A 340 7.69 13.84 10.61
CA ASP A 340 7.90 15.09 11.33
C ASP A 340 7.14 15.20 12.68
N GLY A 341 6.40 14.14 13.05
CA GLY A 341 5.60 14.09 14.28
C GLY A 341 4.24 14.79 14.17
N THR A 342 3.83 15.21 12.97
CA THR A 342 2.50 15.82 12.75
C THR A 342 1.38 14.79 12.63
N LEU A 343 1.72 13.51 12.39
CA LEU A 343 0.77 12.42 12.28
C LEU A 343 0.72 11.60 13.56
N THR A 344 -0.50 11.29 14.01
CA THR A 344 -0.78 10.33 15.07
C THR A 344 -1.47 9.12 14.43
N GLY A 345 -0.86 7.95 14.60
CA GLY A 345 -1.34 6.69 14.05
C GLY A 345 -2.09 5.83 15.06
N VAL A 346 -1.98 4.51 14.89
CA VAL A 346 -2.60 3.50 15.75
C VAL A 346 -2.12 3.65 17.19
N ASP A 347 -3.01 3.43 18.17
CA ASP A 347 -2.74 3.51 19.62
C ASP A 347 -2.11 4.85 20.05
N ASP A 348 -2.52 5.97 19.43
CA ASP A 348 -2.02 7.32 19.70
C ASP A 348 -0.49 7.48 19.49
N ASN A 349 0.13 6.58 18.72
CA ASN A 349 1.54 6.68 18.35
C ASN A 349 1.81 7.87 17.46
N VAL A 350 2.61 8.83 17.93
CA VAL A 350 3.07 9.97 17.13
C VAL A 350 4.21 9.54 16.21
N TYR A 351 4.00 9.64 14.90
CA TYR A 351 4.98 9.25 13.89
C TYR A 351 6.08 10.29 13.73
N ARG A 352 7.10 10.16 14.56
CA ARG A 352 8.31 11.00 14.53
C ARG A 352 9.35 10.45 13.56
N GLN A 353 10.34 11.25 13.26
CA GLN A 353 11.51 10.86 12.47
C GLN A 353 12.08 9.52 12.95
N TYR A 354 12.35 8.62 12.02
CA TYR A 354 12.88 7.27 12.25
C TYR A 354 11.97 6.32 13.06
N CYS A 355 10.67 6.54 13.09
CA CYS A 355 9.75 5.60 13.75
C CYS A 355 9.30 4.44 12.85
N GLY A 356 9.68 4.43 11.58
CA GLY A 356 9.41 3.36 10.63
C GLY A 356 10.39 3.37 9.47
N PHE A 357 10.52 2.24 8.77
CA PHE A 357 11.33 2.09 7.58
C PHE A 357 10.51 1.47 6.44
N CYS A 358 10.85 1.80 5.18
CA CYS A 358 10.25 1.18 4.01
C CYS A 358 11.28 0.34 3.26
N LEU A 359 10.83 -0.79 2.70
CA LEU A 359 11.57 -1.67 1.82
C LEU A 359 10.72 -1.87 0.55
N GLU A 360 10.88 -0.97 -0.41
CA GLU A 360 10.05 -0.90 -1.60
C GLU A 360 10.75 -1.57 -2.77
N THR A 361 10.35 -2.79 -3.09
CA THR A 361 10.90 -3.52 -4.25
C THR A 361 10.35 -2.90 -5.53
N GLN A 362 11.24 -2.53 -6.46
CA GLN A 362 10.90 -1.71 -7.62
C GLN A 362 11.94 -1.78 -8.73
N HIS A 363 11.62 -1.23 -9.91
CA HIS A 363 12.63 -0.75 -10.85
C HIS A 363 13.29 0.51 -10.29
N PHE A 364 14.48 0.84 -10.80
CA PHE A 364 15.22 1.99 -10.28
C PHE A 364 14.45 3.28 -10.53
N PRO A 365 14.50 4.25 -9.60
CA PRO A 365 13.92 5.57 -9.84
C PRO A 365 14.51 6.20 -11.08
N ASP A 366 13.72 7.00 -11.79
CA ASP A 366 14.10 7.72 -13.01
C ASP A 366 14.62 6.84 -14.18
N SER A 367 14.35 5.52 -14.17
CA SER A 367 14.81 4.59 -15.22
C SER A 367 14.50 5.06 -16.65
N PRO A 368 13.36 5.69 -16.96
CA PRO A 368 13.08 6.17 -18.33
C PRO A 368 14.12 7.16 -18.85
N ASN A 369 14.85 7.86 -17.97
CA ASN A 369 15.86 8.87 -18.32
C ASN A 369 17.30 8.32 -18.27
N HIS A 370 17.50 7.03 -17.93
CA HIS A 370 18.81 6.40 -17.81
C HIS A 370 18.91 5.12 -18.63
N ALA A 371 19.59 5.16 -19.76
CA ALA A 371 19.70 4.02 -20.69
C ALA A 371 20.42 2.80 -20.09
N ASN A 372 21.21 2.98 -19.04
CA ASN A 372 21.91 1.91 -18.32
C ASN A 372 21.09 1.29 -17.18
N PHE A 373 19.87 1.81 -16.90
CA PHE A 373 18.96 1.26 -15.91
C PHE A 373 18.01 0.24 -16.57
N PRO A 374 17.44 -0.70 -15.80
CA PRO A 374 16.43 -1.61 -16.31
C PRO A 374 15.23 -0.87 -16.92
N SER A 375 14.80 -1.29 -18.11
CA SER A 375 13.66 -0.67 -18.82
C SER A 375 12.36 -0.84 -18.02
N THR A 376 11.57 0.23 -17.99
CA THR A 376 10.23 0.27 -17.42
C THR A 376 9.13 0.43 -18.48
N VAL A 377 9.50 0.30 -19.76
CA VAL A 377 8.56 0.40 -20.88
C VAL A 377 7.70 -0.86 -20.94
N LEU A 378 6.39 -0.65 -21.08
CA LEU A 378 5.41 -1.71 -21.34
C LEU A 378 4.77 -1.42 -22.71
N LEU A 379 4.83 -2.41 -23.61
CA LEU A 379 4.25 -2.32 -24.95
C LEU A 379 2.87 -3.01 -25.01
N PRO A 380 1.99 -2.60 -25.95
CA PRO A 380 0.76 -3.34 -26.25
C PRO A 380 1.06 -4.80 -26.60
N GLY A 381 0.30 -5.72 -25.97
CA GLY A 381 0.49 -7.16 -26.12
C GLY A 381 1.46 -7.79 -25.13
N GLU A 382 2.21 -6.99 -24.39
CA GLU A 382 3.02 -7.45 -23.25
C GLU A 382 2.23 -7.42 -21.95
N THR A 383 2.66 -8.20 -20.98
CA THR A 383 2.12 -8.19 -19.61
C THR A 383 3.24 -7.83 -18.63
N TYR A 384 3.08 -6.72 -17.92
CA TYR A 384 3.86 -6.44 -16.72
C TYR A 384 3.43 -7.40 -15.63
N LYS A 385 4.39 -8.13 -15.05
CA LYS A 385 4.13 -9.09 -14.00
C LYS A 385 5.29 -9.13 -13.03
N THR A 386 5.04 -8.76 -11.78
CA THR A 386 6.05 -8.79 -10.70
C THR A 386 5.43 -9.19 -9.38
N SER A 387 6.27 -9.65 -8.45
CA SER A 387 5.84 -10.07 -7.13
C SER A 387 6.86 -9.72 -6.06
N THR A 388 6.35 -9.50 -4.85
CA THR A 388 7.12 -9.36 -3.62
C THR A 388 6.53 -10.24 -2.55
N VAL A 389 7.37 -10.86 -1.73
CA VAL A 389 6.97 -11.62 -0.55
C VAL A 389 7.59 -10.98 0.68
N TYR A 390 6.75 -10.68 1.67
CA TYR A 390 7.13 -10.32 3.02
C TYR A 390 6.88 -11.53 3.94
N ALA A 391 7.94 -12.20 4.39
CA ALA A 391 7.86 -13.35 5.28
C ALA A 391 8.15 -12.90 6.72
N PHE A 392 7.17 -13.11 7.61
CA PHE A 392 7.26 -12.74 9.04
C PHE A 392 7.64 -13.95 9.88
N GLY A 393 8.64 -13.78 10.76
CA GLY A 393 9.12 -14.83 11.63
C GLY A 393 9.59 -14.28 12.99
N VAL A 394 10.15 -15.17 13.81
CA VAL A 394 10.74 -14.84 15.13
C VAL A 394 12.05 -15.60 15.33
N LYS A 395 12.99 -14.98 16.08
CA LYS A 395 14.26 -15.57 16.55
C LYS A 395 14.33 -15.56 18.06
#